data_c9761a7641254191d8675eba6c4c091d
#
_entry.id   c9761a7641254191d8675eba6c4c091d
#
_cell.length_a   1.000
_cell.length_b   1.000
_cell.length_c   1.000
_cell.angle_alpha   90.00
_cell.angle_beta   90.00
_cell.angle_gamma   90.00
#
_symmetry.space_group_name_H-M   'P 1'
#
loop_
_entity.id
_entity.type
_entity.pdbx_description
1 polymer ?
#
loop_
_entity_poly.entity_id
_entity_poly.type
_entity_poly.pdbx_seq_one_letter_code
_entity_poly.pdbx_strand_id
1 'polypeptide(L)'
;MKHKLFVVAALVMLQASPFIPSMIIAQQPTAPFRSYQQARRVLDDAIAAHGGVEALRAIKDFTLTEKGKVYARYQSPTAEQPFAIGTSEETLIVDTDRGLVLDDLKTANTGFNNWIKTVIKGTEGQTFDMWSKTETPIPNASVNNFRGQIRRLPPIVLLEALDRASTLRWLGEDAIGGKKQKVISVLRPDNQLLTLSIDAQTNLLTRYGYLYADPVTGDSEIAQTYSGYRTLGKLMLPKGRVLYNSGGVIQETEYTDLQINTRPADSVFVGPAGFEKLSAPPATPPPPAVTKIADDVYILEGLNGGTHNVLFVAFNDHVLVVEAPEQILYNNNSVQALAKIKATVPGKPIKYLVLTHHHSDHAGGFREYVAEGTTIVTTTETKSFLEKAAAAESSLLPKLASKQLNIETLENKKRVFQDDKHLVEVYDVGPNPHAKEILVVYLPKEKILFQADLLNAAPNGTFAIAQDPTISFSEKLQQLGLNVERIYAVHGRAATPEELRTSIEKRRASDLK
;
A
#
# COMPACT_ATOMS: atom_id res chain seq x y z
N MET A 1 23.39 69.20 86.68
CA MET A 1 22.87 67.81 86.56
C MET A 1 23.47 67.20 85.33
N LYS A 2 24.28 66.17 85.52
CA LYS A 2 25.18 65.63 84.48
C LYS A 2 24.48 64.48 83.75
N HIS A 3 24.28 64.55 82.42
CA HIS A 3 23.86 63.43 81.62
C HIS A 3 25.09 62.70 81.06
N LYS A 4 25.19 61.42 81.41
CA LYS A 4 26.23 60.52 80.90
C LYS A 4 25.73 59.93 79.58
N LEU A 5 26.52 60.10 78.51
CA LEU A 5 26.34 59.49 77.21
C LEU A 5 27.00 58.10 77.22
N PHE A 6 26.23 57.03 76.96
CA PHE A 6 26.78 55.70 76.74
C PHE A 6 26.92 55.49 75.22
N VAL A 7 28.13 55.29 74.79
CA VAL A 7 28.44 54.87 73.43
C VAL A 7 28.49 53.33 73.43
N VAL A 8 27.58 52.70 72.72
CA VAL A 8 27.61 51.24 72.46
C VAL A 8 28.30 51.02 71.12
N ALA A 9 29.49 50.43 71.14
CA ALA A 9 30.22 50.02 69.99
C ALA A 9 29.66 48.63 69.51
N ALA A 10 28.98 48.60 68.43
CA ALA A 10 28.55 47.34 67.77
C ALA A 10 29.71 46.76 66.98
N LEU A 11 30.20 45.61 67.39
CA LEU A 11 31.21 44.82 66.69
C LEU A 11 30.50 44.04 65.60
N VAL A 12 30.64 44.43 64.32
CA VAL A 12 30.17 43.66 63.17
C VAL A 12 31.21 42.59 62.85
N MET A 13 30.94 41.34 63.25
CA MET A 13 31.70 40.18 62.80
C MET A 13 31.27 39.84 61.33
N LEU A 14 32.13 40.16 60.38
CA LEU A 14 32.01 39.61 59.03
C LEU A 14 32.33 38.10 59.11
N GLN A 15 31.30 37.25 59.01
CA GLN A 15 31.46 35.84 58.75
C GLN A 15 31.79 35.67 57.24
N ALA A 16 33.08 35.46 56.95
CA ALA A 16 33.48 34.99 55.61
C ALA A 16 33.02 33.54 55.43
N SER A 17 31.92 33.33 54.75
CA SER A 17 31.52 31.98 54.30
C SER A 17 32.59 31.47 53.34
N PRO A 18 33.13 30.26 53.56
CA PRO A 18 34.05 29.69 52.59
C PRO A 18 33.29 29.44 51.29
N PHE A 19 33.71 30.06 50.18
CA PHE A 19 33.27 29.78 48.86
C PHE A 19 33.77 28.37 48.50
N ILE A 20 32.94 27.34 48.72
CA ILE A 20 33.21 25.99 48.22
C ILE A 20 32.89 26.05 46.72
N PRO A 21 33.87 25.95 45.81
CA PRO A 21 33.56 25.85 44.39
C PRO A 21 32.71 24.61 44.19
N SER A 22 31.47 24.81 43.75
CA SER A 22 30.62 23.72 43.34
C SER A 22 31.36 22.96 42.23
N MET A 23 31.94 21.81 42.55
CA MET A 23 32.40 20.88 41.52
C MET A 23 31.19 20.59 40.66
N ILE A 24 31.18 21.11 39.45
CA ILE A 24 30.24 20.67 38.39
C ILE A 24 30.59 19.21 38.13
N ILE A 25 29.95 18.30 38.86
CA ILE A 25 30.01 16.87 38.53
C ILE A 25 29.37 16.78 37.15
N ALA A 26 30.18 16.50 36.14
CA ALA A 26 29.69 16.27 34.77
C ALA A 26 28.62 15.18 34.85
N GLN A 27 27.37 15.60 34.66
CA GLN A 27 26.23 14.69 34.71
C GLN A 27 26.43 13.63 33.64
N GLN A 28 26.38 12.34 34.02
CA GLN A 28 26.49 11.25 33.05
C GLN A 28 25.41 11.42 31.97
N PRO A 29 25.74 11.20 30.67
CA PRO A 29 24.77 11.31 29.60
C PRO A 29 23.53 10.48 29.90
N THR A 30 22.35 11.02 29.65
CA THR A 30 21.08 10.29 29.82
C THR A 30 20.99 9.08 28.84
N ALA A 31 20.18 8.08 29.19
CA ALA A 31 20.01 6.91 28.33
C ALA A 31 19.58 7.25 26.89
N PRO A 32 18.62 8.17 26.65
CA PRO A 32 18.27 8.62 25.30
C PRO A 32 19.45 9.26 24.55
N PHE A 33 20.29 10.04 25.24
CA PHE A 33 21.45 10.67 24.60
C PHE A 33 22.55 9.64 24.27
N ARG A 34 22.80 8.65 25.13
CA ARG A 34 23.71 7.54 24.82
C ARG A 34 23.21 6.73 23.63
N SER A 35 21.89 6.42 23.56
CA SER A 35 21.28 5.74 22.42
C SER A 35 21.48 6.51 21.12
N TYR A 36 21.22 7.83 21.15
CA TYR A 36 21.50 8.71 20.00
C TYR A 36 22.97 8.66 19.58
N GLN A 37 23.90 8.84 20.51
CA GLN A 37 25.34 8.82 20.20
C GLN A 37 25.80 7.51 19.58
N GLN A 38 25.27 6.39 20.06
CA GLN A 38 25.59 5.07 19.53
C GLN A 38 24.99 4.89 18.12
N ALA A 39 23.71 5.25 17.93
CA ALA A 39 23.06 5.19 16.63
C ALA A 39 23.75 6.09 15.60
N ARG A 40 24.20 7.28 16.01
CA ARG A 40 24.92 8.20 15.14
C ARG A 40 26.25 7.61 14.66
N ARG A 41 27.03 6.98 15.54
CA ARG A 41 28.28 6.30 15.14
C ARG A 41 28.00 5.19 14.14
N VAL A 42 26.95 4.37 14.38
CA VAL A 42 26.57 3.28 13.46
C VAL A 42 26.20 3.82 12.08
N LEU A 43 25.45 4.94 12.04
CA LEU A 43 25.09 5.58 10.75
C LEU A 43 26.33 6.16 10.06
N ASP A 44 27.23 6.83 10.79
CA ASP A 44 28.44 7.41 10.21
C ASP A 44 29.38 6.32 9.65
N ASP A 45 29.53 5.19 10.35
CA ASP A 45 30.27 4.01 9.86
C ASP A 45 29.63 3.43 8.60
N ALA A 46 28.29 3.34 8.56
CA ALA A 46 27.56 2.85 7.39
C ALA A 46 27.73 3.80 6.19
N ILE A 47 27.62 5.11 6.39
CA ILE A 47 27.85 6.10 5.35
C ILE A 47 29.29 5.97 4.80
N ALA A 48 30.29 5.84 5.69
CA ALA A 48 31.69 5.64 5.29
C ALA A 48 31.86 4.37 4.46
N ALA A 49 31.24 3.25 4.87
CA ALA A 49 31.32 1.98 4.15
C ALA A 49 30.65 2.03 2.75
N HIS A 50 29.67 2.92 2.55
CA HIS A 50 29.02 3.12 1.26
C HIS A 50 29.71 4.15 0.35
N GLY A 51 30.85 4.74 0.78
CA GLY A 51 31.64 5.67 -0.04
C GLY A 51 31.83 7.06 0.58
N GLY A 52 31.22 7.32 1.74
CA GLY A 52 31.29 8.59 2.46
C GLY A 52 30.22 9.60 2.01
N VAL A 53 29.92 10.56 2.89
CA VAL A 53 28.82 11.51 2.70
C VAL A 53 28.91 12.31 1.40
N GLU A 54 30.13 12.70 1.00
CA GLU A 54 30.35 13.46 -0.24
C GLU A 54 29.98 12.64 -1.48
N ALA A 55 30.41 11.37 -1.55
CA ALA A 55 30.10 10.51 -2.68
C ALA A 55 28.60 10.17 -2.73
N LEU A 56 27.96 9.97 -1.58
CA LEU A 56 26.52 9.73 -1.51
C LEU A 56 25.73 10.96 -1.99
N ARG A 57 26.08 12.16 -1.52
CA ARG A 57 25.42 13.42 -1.94
C ARG A 57 25.74 13.83 -3.38
N ALA A 58 26.80 13.26 -3.96
CA ALA A 58 27.15 13.47 -5.36
C ALA A 58 26.27 12.66 -6.34
N ILE A 59 25.42 11.75 -5.85
CA ILE A 59 24.46 11.04 -6.70
C ILE A 59 23.36 12.02 -7.10
N LYS A 60 23.37 12.43 -8.37
CA LYS A 60 22.39 13.36 -8.96
C LYS A 60 21.38 12.65 -9.84
N ASP A 61 21.84 11.63 -10.54
CA ASP A 61 21.03 10.78 -11.38
C ASP A 61 21.46 9.32 -11.26
N PHE A 62 20.54 8.41 -11.57
CA PHE A 62 20.83 7.00 -11.73
C PHE A 62 19.90 6.36 -12.75
N THR A 63 20.41 5.34 -13.42
CA THR A 63 19.65 4.38 -14.21
C THR A 63 19.75 3.03 -13.54
N LEU A 64 18.60 2.43 -13.22
CA LEU A 64 18.49 1.09 -12.65
C LEU A 64 17.60 0.25 -13.55
N THR A 65 18.16 -0.85 -14.07
CA THR A 65 17.35 -1.89 -14.73
C THR A 65 17.35 -3.13 -13.84
N GLU A 66 16.16 -3.63 -13.55
CA GLU A 66 15.99 -4.81 -12.71
C GLU A 66 15.02 -5.81 -13.32
N LYS A 67 15.21 -7.09 -12.98
CA LYS A 67 14.33 -8.20 -13.33
C LYS A 67 14.09 -9.05 -12.10
N GLY A 68 12.90 -9.63 -12.00
CA GLY A 68 12.61 -10.41 -10.82
C GLY A 68 11.28 -11.14 -10.84
N LYS A 69 10.98 -11.67 -9.66
CA LYS A 69 9.74 -12.37 -9.35
C LYS A 69 8.88 -11.53 -8.42
N VAL A 70 7.58 -11.56 -8.65
CA VAL A 70 6.56 -11.00 -7.77
C VAL A 70 5.72 -12.14 -7.22
N TYR A 71 5.60 -12.23 -5.90
CA TYR A 71 4.81 -13.23 -5.22
C TYR A 71 3.47 -12.60 -4.82
N ALA A 72 2.40 -13.09 -5.39
CA ALA A 72 1.07 -12.51 -5.29
C ALA A 72 0.41 -12.77 -3.91
N ARG A 73 1.11 -12.51 -2.82
CA ARG A 73 0.56 -12.66 -1.47
C ARG A 73 -0.67 -11.76 -1.31
N TYR A 74 -1.79 -12.35 -0.86
CA TYR A 74 -3.11 -11.71 -0.75
C TYR A 74 -3.72 -11.20 -2.06
N GLN A 75 -3.12 -11.55 -3.19
CA GLN A 75 -3.56 -11.27 -4.56
C GLN A 75 -3.37 -12.51 -5.45
N SER A 76 -3.19 -13.68 -4.85
CA SER A 76 -3.05 -14.96 -5.55
C SER A 76 -4.43 -15.54 -5.88
N PRO A 77 -4.54 -16.40 -6.90
CA PRO A 77 -5.79 -17.13 -7.14
C PRO A 77 -6.26 -17.99 -5.96
N THR A 78 -5.34 -18.35 -5.06
CA THR A 78 -5.64 -19.06 -3.80
C THR A 78 -5.18 -18.25 -2.60
N ALA A 79 -5.95 -18.33 -1.51
CA ALA A 79 -5.63 -17.66 -0.23
C ALA A 79 -4.40 -18.27 0.47
N GLU A 80 -4.09 -19.51 0.16
CA GLU A 80 -3.01 -20.30 0.76
C GLU A 80 -1.81 -20.46 -0.16
N GLN A 81 -0.65 -20.75 0.45
CA GLN A 81 0.55 -21.09 -0.31
C GLN A 81 0.40 -22.45 -1.06
N PRO A 82 1.08 -22.62 -2.19
CA PRO A 82 2.01 -21.69 -2.80
C PRO A 82 1.27 -20.53 -3.51
N PHE A 83 1.75 -19.30 -3.27
CA PHE A 83 1.21 -18.15 -4.00
C PHE A 83 1.65 -18.15 -5.46
N ALA A 84 0.83 -17.56 -6.33
CA ALA A 84 1.20 -17.35 -7.71
C ALA A 84 2.48 -16.50 -7.81
N ILE A 85 3.34 -16.87 -8.74
CA ILE A 85 4.59 -16.18 -9.01
C ILE A 85 4.48 -15.52 -10.37
N GLY A 86 4.55 -14.19 -10.36
CA GLY A 86 4.64 -13.37 -11.55
C GLY A 86 6.07 -12.94 -11.85
N THR A 87 6.21 -12.17 -12.91
CA THR A 87 7.48 -11.56 -13.32
C THR A 87 7.41 -10.05 -13.25
N SER A 88 8.57 -9.42 -13.05
CA SER A 88 8.75 -7.98 -13.09
C SER A 88 10.01 -7.64 -13.88
N GLU A 89 9.90 -6.73 -14.83
CA GLU A 89 11.02 -6.09 -15.52
C GLU A 89 10.81 -4.58 -15.42
N GLU A 90 11.83 -3.84 -15.02
CA GLU A 90 11.72 -2.40 -14.83
C GLU A 90 13.00 -1.70 -15.24
N THR A 91 12.85 -0.54 -15.88
CA THR A 91 13.93 0.43 -16.06
C THR A 91 13.49 1.74 -15.43
N LEU A 92 14.16 2.09 -14.34
CA LEU A 92 13.94 3.34 -13.60
C LEU A 92 15.12 4.28 -13.83
N ILE A 93 14.83 5.47 -14.37
CA ILE A 93 15.79 6.54 -14.55
C ILE A 93 15.32 7.75 -13.75
N VAL A 94 16.15 8.23 -12.84
CA VAL A 94 15.84 9.38 -12.00
C VAL A 94 16.97 10.40 -12.09
N ASP A 95 16.61 11.66 -12.35
CA ASP A 95 17.50 12.80 -12.22
C ASP A 95 16.87 13.76 -11.21
N THR A 96 17.46 13.81 -10.03
CA THR A 96 16.92 14.61 -8.91
C THR A 96 17.18 16.10 -9.09
N ASP A 97 18.28 16.49 -9.74
CA ASP A 97 18.64 17.89 -9.95
C ASP A 97 17.74 18.55 -11.02
N ARG A 98 17.38 17.81 -12.06
CA ARG A 98 16.47 18.28 -13.12
C ARG A 98 14.99 17.97 -12.85
N GLY A 99 14.69 17.18 -11.83
CA GLY A 99 13.32 16.75 -11.51
C GLY A 99 12.73 15.83 -12.57
N LEU A 100 13.54 14.95 -13.17
CA LEU A 100 13.13 14.06 -14.25
C LEU A 100 13.02 12.62 -13.75
N VAL A 101 11.97 11.92 -14.21
CA VAL A 101 11.79 10.48 -13.99
C VAL A 101 11.32 9.81 -15.26
N LEU A 102 11.89 8.67 -15.58
CA LEU A 102 11.32 7.66 -16.45
C LEU A 102 11.23 6.36 -15.65
N ASP A 103 10.03 5.80 -15.56
CA ASP A 103 9.78 4.48 -14.99
C ASP A 103 9.08 3.63 -16.06
N ASP A 104 9.74 2.62 -16.58
CA ASP A 104 9.22 1.68 -17.60
C ASP A 104 9.07 0.31 -16.93
N LEU A 105 7.89 0.04 -16.40
CA LEU A 105 7.56 -1.14 -15.60
C LEU A 105 6.68 -2.11 -16.38
N LYS A 106 7.14 -3.36 -16.48
CA LYS A 106 6.39 -4.47 -17.04
C LYS A 106 6.22 -5.57 -16.00
N THR A 107 4.98 -5.94 -15.73
CA THR A 107 4.65 -7.03 -14.79
C THR A 107 3.65 -7.99 -15.39
N ALA A 108 3.75 -9.25 -15.01
CA ALA A 108 2.74 -10.27 -15.29
C ALA A 108 2.44 -11.03 -14.00
N ASN A 109 1.19 -11.01 -13.53
CA ASN A 109 0.78 -11.64 -12.29
C ASN A 109 -0.72 -11.99 -12.32
N THR A 110 -1.11 -13.15 -11.80
CA THR A 110 -2.52 -13.58 -11.58
C THR A 110 -3.48 -13.35 -12.75
N GLY A 111 -3.01 -13.60 -13.99
CA GLY A 111 -3.80 -13.40 -15.22
C GLY A 111 -3.83 -11.95 -15.71
N PHE A 112 -3.15 -11.04 -15.03
CA PHE A 112 -3.00 -9.64 -15.44
C PHE A 112 -1.59 -9.38 -15.98
N ASN A 113 -1.54 -8.73 -17.15
CA ASN A 113 -0.32 -8.21 -17.74
C ASN A 113 -0.38 -6.69 -17.75
N ASN A 114 0.62 -6.06 -17.16
CA ASN A 114 0.74 -4.61 -17.15
C ASN A 114 2.05 -4.20 -17.80
N TRP A 115 1.99 -3.19 -18.63
CA TRP A 115 3.16 -2.50 -19.14
C TRP A 115 2.89 -1.01 -19.10
N ILE A 116 3.42 -0.38 -18.08
CA ILE A 116 3.18 1.03 -17.77
C ILE A 116 4.51 1.79 -17.86
N LYS A 117 4.49 2.87 -18.62
CA LYS A 117 5.59 3.82 -18.66
C LYS A 117 5.16 5.13 -18.03
N THR A 118 5.91 5.62 -17.05
CA THR A 118 5.67 6.89 -16.39
C THR A 118 6.78 7.87 -16.72
N VAL A 119 6.43 9.07 -17.12
CA VAL A 119 7.38 10.17 -17.39
C VAL A 119 7.02 11.36 -16.52
N ILE A 120 8.01 11.92 -15.81
CA ILE A 120 7.84 13.15 -15.03
C ILE A 120 8.92 14.15 -15.47
N LYS A 121 8.50 15.42 -15.65
CA LYS A 121 9.35 16.58 -15.91
C LYS A 121 8.94 17.73 -14.98
N GLY A 122 9.67 17.88 -13.88
CA GLY A 122 9.35 18.89 -12.86
C GLY A 122 7.99 18.63 -12.21
N THR A 123 6.98 19.40 -12.59
CA THR A 123 5.59 19.29 -12.09
C THR A 123 4.62 18.67 -13.10
N GLU A 124 5.08 18.35 -14.29
CA GLU A 124 4.30 17.66 -15.33
C GLU A 124 4.62 16.18 -15.33
N GLY A 125 3.59 15.36 -15.32
CA GLY A 125 3.72 13.91 -15.35
C GLY A 125 2.66 13.25 -16.21
N GLN A 126 3.02 12.10 -16.78
CA GLN A 126 2.17 11.30 -17.64
C GLN A 126 2.44 9.83 -17.41
N THR A 127 1.37 9.04 -17.40
CA THR A 127 1.43 7.59 -17.42
C THR A 127 0.92 7.09 -18.76
N PHE A 128 1.65 6.17 -19.37
CA PHE A 128 1.32 5.54 -20.65
C PHE A 128 1.02 4.06 -20.41
N ASP A 129 -0.20 3.62 -20.69
CA ASP A 129 -0.51 2.21 -20.78
C ASP A 129 -0.12 1.72 -22.19
N MET A 130 0.91 0.88 -22.22
CA MET A 130 1.52 0.42 -23.47
C MET A 130 0.66 -0.59 -24.24
N TRP A 131 -0.27 -1.26 -23.54
CA TRP A 131 -1.20 -2.21 -24.15
C TRP A 131 -2.42 -1.51 -24.74
N SER A 132 -3.08 -0.68 -23.99
CA SER A 132 -4.26 0.08 -24.45
C SER A 132 -3.89 1.28 -25.32
N LYS A 133 -2.61 1.65 -25.35
CA LYS A 133 -2.09 2.85 -26.04
C LYS A 133 -2.79 4.14 -25.59
N THR A 134 -2.94 4.28 -24.28
CA THR A 134 -3.56 5.46 -23.66
C THR A 134 -2.53 6.23 -22.83
N GLU A 135 -2.70 7.56 -22.79
CA GLU A 135 -1.87 8.50 -22.04
C GLU A 135 -2.75 9.20 -21.00
N THR A 136 -2.36 9.15 -19.73
CA THR A 136 -3.08 9.79 -18.63
C THR A 136 -2.16 10.78 -17.91
N PRO A 137 -2.54 12.06 -17.78
CA PRO A 137 -1.77 13.02 -17.00
C PRO A 137 -1.74 12.65 -15.50
N ILE A 138 -0.63 12.93 -14.82
CA ILE A 138 -0.46 12.76 -13.38
C ILE A 138 -0.59 14.13 -12.72
N PRO A 139 -1.64 14.41 -11.95
CA PRO A 139 -1.75 15.65 -11.19
C PRO A 139 -0.70 15.69 -10.08
N ASN A 140 -0.15 16.90 -9.82
CA ASN A 140 0.88 17.11 -8.80
C ASN A 140 2.11 16.20 -8.98
N ALA A 141 2.53 15.97 -10.21
CA ALA A 141 3.70 15.15 -10.51
C ALA A 141 4.96 15.71 -9.84
N SER A 142 5.81 14.84 -9.33
CA SER A 142 7.12 15.19 -8.81
C SER A 142 8.00 13.95 -8.64
N VAL A 143 9.31 14.13 -8.55
CA VAL A 143 10.26 13.06 -8.19
C VAL A 143 9.88 12.42 -6.83
N ASN A 144 9.23 13.18 -5.94
CA ASN A 144 8.81 12.67 -4.64
C ASN A 144 7.76 11.55 -4.73
N ASN A 145 7.00 11.46 -5.82
CA ASN A 145 6.08 10.34 -6.06
C ASN A 145 6.82 8.99 -6.14
N PHE A 146 8.12 9.03 -6.47
CA PHE A 146 8.98 7.86 -6.64
C PHE A 146 9.90 7.58 -5.46
N ARG A 147 9.68 8.21 -4.29
CA ARG A 147 10.56 8.01 -3.12
C ARG A 147 10.71 6.54 -2.70
N GLY A 148 9.65 5.75 -2.79
CA GLY A 148 9.71 4.32 -2.51
C GLY A 148 10.70 3.59 -3.42
N GLN A 149 10.61 3.87 -4.72
CA GLN A 149 11.47 3.28 -5.75
C GLN A 149 12.92 3.76 -5.61
N ILE A 150 13.13 5.04 -5.30
CA ILE A 150 14.47 5.61 -5.10
C ILE A 150 15.21 4.94 -3.93
N ARG A 151 14.51 4.51 -2.87
CA ARG A 151 15.08 3.76 -1.73
C ARG A 151 15.58 2.36 -2.07
N ARG A 152 15.47 1.93 -3.31
CA ARG A 152 16.18 0.74 -3.80
C ARG A 152 17.70 0.88 -3.69
N LEU A 153 18.20 2.12 -3.57
CA LEU A 153 19.61 2.43 -3.38
C LEU A 153 19.91 2.78 -1.91
N PRO A 154 20.73 1.98 -1.20
CA PRO A 154 21.14 2.24 0.19
C PRO A 154 21.65 3.66 0.46
N PRO A 155 22.44 4.30 -0.43
CA PRO A 155 22.87 5.70 -0.27
C PRO A 155 21.72 6.66 0.04
N ILE A 156 20.59 6.50 -0.62
CA ILE A 156 19.42 7.39 -0.42
C ILE A 156 18.83 7.19 0.97
N VAL A 157 18.69 5.93 1.42
CA VAL A 157 18.18 5.59 2.76
C VAL A 157 19.08 6.16 3.86
N LEU A 158 20.41 6.03 3.68
CA LEU A 158 21.40 6.54 4.65
C LEU A 158 21.42 8.07 4.71
N LEU A 159 21.25 8.76 3.57
CA LEU A 159 21.13 10.22 3.54
C LEU A 159 19.83 10.71 4.17
N GLU A 160 18.69 10.05 3.94
CA GLU A 160 17.43 10.36 4.62
C GLU A 160 17.59 10.22 6.16
N ALA A 161 18.31 9.18 6.62
CA ALA A 161 18.59 8.99 8.04
C ALA A 161 19.54 10.08 8.60
N LEU A 162 20.54 10.50 7.82
CA LEU A 162 21.46 11.56 8.20
C LEU A 162 20.76 12.92 8.34
N ASP A 163 19.88 13.25 7.42
CA ASP A 163 19.11 14.50 7.42
C ASP A 163 18.11 14.56 8.60
N ARG A 164 17.80 13.42 9.20
CA ARG A 164 16.94 13.28 10.39
C ARG A 164 17.70 12.78 11.62
N ALA A 165 19.01 12.99 11.69
CA ALA A 165 19.90 12.41 12.69
C ALA A 165 19.46 12.64 14.15
N SER A 166 18.81 13.76 14.47
CA SER A 166 18.29 14.05 15.83
C SER A 166 17.26 13.00 16.32
N THR A 167 16.62 12.28 15.41
CA THR A 167 15.63 11.25 15.72
C THR A 167 16.21 9.85 15.87
N LEU A 168 17.50 9.69 15.60
CA LEU A 168 18.20 8.39 15.68
C LEU A 168 18.12 7.79 17.08
N ARG A 169 17.87 6.47 17.12
CA ARG A 169 17.95 5.67 18.37
C ARG A 169 18.62 4.34 18.08
N TRP A 170 19.49 3.95 18.98
CA TRP A 170 20.06 2.60 19.04
C TRP A 170 19.01 1.63 19.59
N LEU A 171 18.73 0.57 18.85
CA LEU A 171 17.76 -0.47 19.23
C LEU A 171 18.44 -1.74 19.76
N GLY A 172 19.71 -1.95 19.46
CA GLY A 172 20.42 -3.15 19.87
C GLY A 172 21.12 -3.86 18.70
N GLU A 173 21.42 -5.12 18.93
CA GLU A 173 21.99 -6.02 17.93
C GLU A 173 20.97 -7.12 17.60
N ASP A 174 21.01 -7.60 16.37
CA ASP A 174 20.17 -8.68 15.86
C ASP A 174 21.00 -9.62 14.98
N ALA A 175 20.39 -10.68 14.46
CA ALA A 175 21.00 -11.60 13.52
C ALA A 175 20.10 -11.84 12.32
N ILE A 176 20.58 -11.53 11.11
CA ILE A 176 19.87 -11.78 9.85
C ILE A 176 20.69 -12.79 9.03
N GLY A 177 20.11 -13.94 8.72
CA GLY A 177 20.80 -15.00 7.97
C GLY A 177 22.10 -15.46 8.66
N GLY A 178 22.13 -15.48 10.00
CA GLY A 178 23.29 -15.85 10.82
C GLY A 178 24.38 -14.77 10.92
N LYS A 179 24.19 -13.59 10.32
CA LYS A 179 25.12 -12.46 10.38
C LYS A 179 24.65 -11.43 11.41
N LYS A 180 25.58 -11.01 12.28
CA LYS A 180 25.33 -10.02 13.32
C LYS A 180 25.05 -8.65 12.70
N GLN A 181 23.99 -7.98 13.17
CA GLN A 181 23.53 -6.68 12.71
C GLN A 181 23.55 -5.68 13.86
N LYS A 182 23.92 -4.45 13.57
CA LYS A 182 23.69 -3.27 14.41
C LYS A 182 22.37 -2.62 13.97
N VAL A 183 21.41 -2.48 14.88
CA VAL A 183 20.07 -1.98 14.53
C VAL A 183 19.86 -0.59 15.10
N ILE A 184 19.47 0.33 14.23
CA ILE A 184 19.11 1.70 14.61
C ILE A 184 17.73 2.05 14.07
N SER A 185 17.06 3.02 14.67
CA SER A 185 15.82 3.59 14.12
C SER A 185 15.97 5.06 13.83
N VAL A 186 15.16 5.56 12.89
CA VAL A 186 15.07 6.96 12.50
C VAL A 186 13.62 7.30 12.12
N LEU A 187 13.16 8.49 12.53
CA LEU A 187 11.83 8.98 12.18
C LEU A 187 11.88 9.72 10.83
N ARG A 188 11.09 9.26 9.87
CA ARG A 188 10.95 9.88 8.55
C ARG A 188 10.14 11.18 8.60
N PRO A 189 10.19 12.02 7.52
CA PRO A 189 9.38 13.24 7.44
C PRO A 189 7.86 13.00 7.54
N ASP A 190 7.37 11.84 7.11
CA ASP A 190 5.97 11.41 7.19
C ASP A 190 5.60 10.79 8.55
N ASN A 191 6.47 10.92 9.57
CA ASN A 191 6.35 10.35 10.91
C ASN A 191 6.39 8.81 10.99
N GLN A 192 6.75 8.13 9.92
CA GLN A 192 6.97 6.70 9.95
C GLN A 192 8.34 6.37 10.56
N LEU A 193 8.36 5.46 11.52
CA LEU A 193 9.61 4.98 12.13
C LEU A 193 10.24 3.92 11.24
N LEU A 194 11.41 4.22 10.66
CA LEU A 194 12.25 3.23 9.98
C LEU A 194 13.21 2.56 10.95
N THR A 195 13.41 1.26 10.76
CA THR A 195 14.52 0.48 11.32
C THR A 195 15.55 0.21 10.24
N LEU A 196 16.83 0.38 10.57
CA LEU A 196 17.96 0.12 9.67
C LEU A 196 18.85 -0.95 10.32
N SER A 197 19.10 -2.04 9.60
CA SER A 197 20.01 -3.10 10.02
C SER A 197 21.32 -2.98 9.23
N ILE A 198 22.40 -2.78 9.94
CA ILE A 198 23.75 -2.60 9.41
C ILE A 198 24.61 -3.80 9.80
N ASP A 199 25.19 -4.49 8.84
CA ASP A 199 26.09 -5.62 9.08
C ASP A 199 27.25 -5.22 9.99
N ALA A 200 27.43 -5.95 11.09
CA ALA A 200 28.38 -5.58 12.14
C ALA A 200 29.85 -5.65 11.69
N GLN A 201 30.15 -6.45 10.66
CA GLN A 201 31.50 -6.68 10.14
C GLN A 201 31.84 -5.69 9.00
N THR A 202 30.90 -5.52 8.05
CA THR A 202 31.15 -4.72 6.84
C THR A 202 30.65 -3.30 6.94
N ASN A 203 29.80 -2.99 7.92
CA ASN A 203 29.06 -1.74 8.08
C ASN A 203 28.14 -1.40 6.89
N LEU A 204 27.80 -2.38 6.02
CA LEU A 204 26.86 -2.14 4.93
C LEU A 204 25.42 -2.23 5.44
N LEU A 205 24.55 -1.38 4.91
CA LEU A 205 23.10 -1.44 5.14
C LEU A 205 22.55 -2.72 4.49
N THR A 206 22.12 -3.68 5.28
CA THR A 206 21.60 -4.97 4.79
C THR A 206 20.08 -4.99 4.70
N ARG A 207 19.39 -4.18 5.54
CA ARG A 207 17.93 -4.16 5.59
C ARG A 207 17.42 -2.82 6.09
N TYR A 208 16.30 -2.38 5.57
CA TYR A 208 15.44 -1.43 6.27
C TYR A 208 14.02 -1.97 6.35
N GLY A 209 13.25 -1.51 7.35
CA GLY A 209 11.87 -1.90 7.51
C GLY A 209 11.06 -0.91 8.34
N TYR A 210 9.75 -1.09 8.35
CA TYR A 210 8.83 -0.30 9.17
C TYR A 210 7.60 -1.12 9.55
N LEU A 211 7.06 -0.84 10.73
CA LEU A 211 5.84 -1.49 11.22
C LEU A 211 4.59 -0.80 10.67
N TYR A 212 3.57 -1.57 10.45
CA TYR A 212 2.25 -1.09 10.03
C TYR A 212 1.16 -2.07 10.49
N ALA A 213 -0.10 -1.62 10.48
CA ALA A 213 -1.24 -2.50 10.71
C ALA A 213 -1.70 -3.11 9.37
N ASP A 214 -1.59 -4.41 9.25
CA ASP A 214 -2.09 -5.17 8.09
C ASP A 214 -3.49 -5.70 8.40
N PRO A 215 -4.50 -5.47 7.55
CA PRO A 215 -5.87 -5.92 7.81
C PRO A 215 -6.00 -7.44 7.94
N VAL A 216 -5.05 -8.20 7.40
CA VAL A 216 -5.05 -9.67 7.39
C VAL A 216 -4.14 -10.24 8.48
N THR A 217 -2.91 -9.75 8.59
CA THR A 217 -1.89 -10.31 9.50
C THR A 217 -1.70 -9.52 10.78
N GLY A 218 -2.44 -8.43 10.96
CA GLY A 218 -2.35 -7.62 12.18
C GLY A 218 -1.10 -6.74 12.22
N ASP A 219 -0.44 -6.68 13.37
CA ASP A 219 0.80 -5.91 13.51
C ASP A 219 1.92 -6.56 12.67
N SER A 220 2.35 -5.85 11.66
CA SER A 220 3.16 -6.39 10.57
C SER A 220 4.33 -5.50 10.21
N GLU A 221 5.26 -6.03 9.44
CA GLU A 221 6.43 -5.28 8.98
C GLU A 221 6.58 -5.39 7.46
N ILE A 222 6.76 -4.24 6.82
CA ILE A 222 7.35 -4.20 5.47
C ILE A 222 8.84 -4.01 5.63
N ALA A 223 9.63 -4.84 4.93
CA ALA A 223 11.07 -4.74 4.96
C ALA A 223 11.69 -5.00 3.60
N GLN A 224 12.79 -4.34 3.31
CA GLN A 224 13.62 -4.58 2.15
C GLN A 224 15.02 -4.98 2.57
N THR A 225 15.53 -6.08 2.03
CA THR A 225 16.93 -6.47 2.18
C THR A 225 17.71 -6.19 0.91
N TYR A 226 18.99 -5.94 1.07
CA TYR A 226 19.94 -5.73 -0.02
C TYR A 226 21.00 -6.84 -0.03
N SER A 227 21.44 -7.23 -1.21
CA SER A 227 22.40 -8.34 -1.36
C SER A 227 23.41 -8.09 -2.47
N GLY A 228 24.50 -8.88 -2.42
CA GLY A 228 25.48 -8.94 -3.51
C GLY A 228 26.19 -7.62 -3.77
N TYR A 229 26.60 -6.89 -2.74
CA TYR A 229 27.26 -5.60 -2.87
C TYR A 229 28.47 -5.62 -3.80
N ARG A 230 28.59 -4.57 -4.62
CA ARG A 230 29.72 -4.33 -5.53
C ARG A 230 30.16 -2.87 -5.48
N THR A 231 31.41 -2.62 -5.82
CA THR A 231 31.94 -1.25 -5.97
C THR A 231 31.56 -0.69 -7.33
N LEU A 232 31.08 0.57 -7.34
CA LEU A 232 30.88 1.39 -8.53
C LEU A 232 31.49 2.77 -8.26
N GLY A 233 32.67 3.03 -8.83
CA GLY A 233 33.47 4.19 -8.47
C GLY A 233 33.84 4.19 -6.99
N LYS A 234 33.43 5.20 -6.23
CA LYS A 234 33.61 5.26 -4.76
C LYS A 234 32.44 4.64 -3.99
N LEU A 235 31.34 4.27 -4.67
CA LEU A 235 30.13 3.81 -4.04
C LEU A 235 30.11 2.29 -3.88
N MET A 236 29.57 1.82 -2.77
CA MET A 236 29.24 0.41 -2.54
C MET A 236 27.74 0.22 -2.70
N LEU A 237 27.32 -0.50 -3.76
CA LEU A 237 25.92 -0.65 -4.18
C LEU A 237 25.53 -2.12 -4.30
N PRO A 238 24.26 -2.49 -4.01
CA PRO A 238 23.79 -3.86 -4.11
C PRO A 238 23.65 -4.32 -5.56
N LYS A 239 23.58 -5.65 -5.74
CA LYS A 239 23.22 -6.31 -7.00
C LYS A 239 21.77 -6.74 -7.05
N GLY A 240 21.03 -6.61 -5.97
CA GLY A 240 19.63 -6.99 -5.90
C GLY A 240 19.01 -6.70 -4.54
N ARG A 241 17.72 -6.92 -4.48
CA ARG A 241 16.90 -6.70 -3.29
C ARG A 241 15.80 -7.74 -3.16
N VAL A 242 15.34 -7.94 -1.94
CA VAL A 242 14.13 -8.73 -1.65
C VAL A 242 13.22 -7.87 -0.78
N LEU A 243 11.98 -7.74 -1.19
CA LEU A 243 10.93 -7.05 -0.44
C LEU A 243 10.07 -8.09 0.29
N TYR A 244 9.85 -7.84 1.57
CA TYR A 244 9.06 -8.67 2.46
C TYR A 244 7.83 -7.93 2.95
N ASN A 245 6.75 -8.69 3.15
CA ASN A 245 5.58 -8.26 3.89
C ASN A 245 5.27 -9.32 4.96
N SER A 246 5.22 -8.93 6.23
CA SER A 246 4.94 -9.83 7.37
C SER A 246 5.78 -11.12 7.32
N GLY A 247 7.09 -10.98 7.05
CA GLY A 247 8.04 -12.08 6.95
C GLY A 247 7.99 -12.93 5.67
N GLY A 248 6.95 -12.77 4.83
CA GLY A 248 6.86 -13.44 3.52
C GLY A 248 7.47 -12.59 2.41
N VAL A 249 8.17 -13.24 1.46
CA VAL A 249 8.68 -12.56 0.25
C VAL A 249 7.51 -12.14 -0.63
N ILE A 250 7.52 -10.89 -1.08
CA ILE A 250 6.55 -10.35 -2.05
C ILE A 250 7.20 -9.92 -3.37
N GLN A 251 8.49 -9.61 -3.34
CA GLN A 251 9.26 -9.34 -4.56
C GLN A 251 10.72 -9.70 -4.36
N GLU A 252 11.33 -10.27 -5.38
CA GLU A 252 12.75 -10.61 -5.42
C GLU A 252 13.30 -10.14 -6.77
N THR A 253 14.28 -9.23 -6.76
CA THR A 253 14.81 -8.63 -7.97
C THR A 253 16.33 -8.64 -8.00
N GLU A 254 16.89 -8.80 -9.19
CA GLU A 254 18.30 -8.64 -9.52
C GLU A 254 18.48 -7.36 -10.34
N TYR A 255 19.50 -6.58 -10.02
CA TYR A 255 19.90 -5.38 -10.77
C TYR A 255 20.77 -5.80 -11.95
N THR A 256 20.19 -5.81 -13.12
CA THR A 256 20.87 -6.20 -14.38
C THR A 256 21.75 -5.09 -14.91
N ASP A 257 21.39 -3.82 -14.66
CA ASP A 257 22.23 -2.65 -14.91
C ASP A 257 22.01 -1.59 -13.82
N LEU A 258 23.09 -0.91 -13.44
CA LEU A 258 23.04 0.22 -12.51
C LEU A 258 24.14 1.20 -12.87
N GLN A 259 23.75 2.39 -13.28
CA GLN A 259 24.61 3.50 -13.64
C GLN A 259 24.30 4.72 -12.77
N ILE A 260 25.33 5.48 -12.41
CA ILE A 260 25.23 6.65 -11.54
C ILE A 260 25.88 7.85 -12.25
N ASN A 261 25.22 9.01 -12.20
CA ASN A 261 25.72 10.29 -12.73
C ASN A 261 26.11 10.24 -14.21
N THR A 262 25.29 9.59 -15.03
CA THR A 262 25.47 9.51 -16.48
C THR A 262 24.88 10.69 -17.23
N ARG A 263 24.07 11.50 -16.54
CA ARG A 263 23.33 12.64 -17.07
C ARG A 263 22.52 12.25 -18.32
N PRO A 264 21.49 11.41 -18.20
CA PRO A 264 20.69 10.95 -19.32
C PRO A 264 20.18 12.13 -20.17
N ALA A 265 20.16 11.96 -21.50
CA ALA A 265 19.67 13.00 -22.40
C ALA A 265 18.16 13.24 -22.22
N ASP A 266 17.69 14.46 -22.46
CA ASP A 266 16.28 14.83 -22.30
C ASP A 266 15.34 14.00 -23.20
N SER A 267 15.85 13.50 -24.32
CA SER A 267 15.14 12.61 -25.23
C SER A 267 14.76 11.26 -24.61
N VAL A 268 15.41 10.85 -23.52
CA VAL A 268 15.07 9.62 -22.78
C VAL A 268 13.75 9.80 -22.03
N PHE A 269 13.50 11.01 -21.52
CA PHE A 269 12.31 11.33 -20.74
C PHE A 269 11.15 11.78 -21.64
N VAL A 270 10.88 11.04 -22.69
CA VAL A 270 9.78 11.32 -23.62
C VAL A 270 8.86 10.10 -23.68
N GLY A 271 7.57 10.34 -23.58
CA GLY A 271 6.55 9.32 -23.77
C GLY A 271 6.43 8.89 -25.24
N PRO A 272 5.83 7.72 -25.51
CA PRO A 272 5.53 7.27 -26.85
C PRO A 272 4.54 8.21 -27.55
N ALA A 273 4.67 8.37 -28.88
CA ALA A 273 3.74 9.16 -29.68
C ALA A 273 2.52 8.35 -30.13
N GLY A 274 1.42 9.05 -30.43
CA GLY A 274 0.23 8.43 -31.03
C GLY A 274 -0.69 7.71 -30.04
N PHE A 275 -0.53 7.96 -28.74
CA PHE A 275 -1.42 7.42 -27.70
C PHE A 275 -2.67 8.30 -27.56
N GLU A 276 -3.81 7.66 -27.25
CA GLU A 276 -5.06 8.34 -26.92
C GLU A 276 -4.91 9.12 -25.61
N LYS A 277 -5.18 10.40 -25.66
CA LYS A 277 -5.07 11.27 -24.47
C LYS A 277 -6.32 11.20 -23.62
N LEU A 278 -6.15 10.76 -22.38
CA LEU A 278 -7.21 10.71 -21.41
C LEU A 278 -7.25 11.97 -20.55
N SER A 279 -8.40 12.25 -19.94
CA SER A 279 -8.53 13.32 -18.97
C SER A 279 -7.69 13.05 -17.72
N ALA A 280 -7.09 14.10 -17.16
CA ALA A 280 -6.42 13.97 -15.87
C ALA A 280 -7.43 13.59 -14.77
N PRO A 281 -7.08 12.67 -13.88
CA PRO A 281 -7.86 12.47 -12.67
C PRO A 281 -7.81 13.75 -11.81
N PRO A 282 -8.80 13.99 -10.94
CA PRO A 282 -8.78 15.15 -10.05
C PRO A 282 -7.54 15.10 -9.15
N ALA A 283 -6.87 16.24 -8.97
CA ALA A 283 -5.68 16.35 -8.13
C ALA A 283 -5.93 15.95 -6.66
N THR A 284 -7.16 16.15 -6.20
CA THR A 284 -7.67 15.63 -4.93
C THR A 284 -8.91 14.80 -5.24
N PRO A 285 -8.91 13.50 -4.95
CA PRO A 285 -10.09 12.69 -5.14
C PRO A 285 -11.28 13.27 -4.38
N PRO A 286 -12.49 13.25 -4.96
CA PRO A 286 -13.68 13.68 -4.25
C PRO A 286 -13.94 12.77 -3.04
N PRO A 287 -14.57 13.28 -1.98
CA PRO A 287 -14.94 12.45 -0.84
C PRO A 287 -15.92 11.36 -1.27
N PRO A 288 -15.92 10.20 -0.59
CA PRO A 288 -16.86 9.13 -0.90
C PRO A 288 -18.31 9.60 -0.87
N ALA A 289 -19.06 9.24 -1.91
CA ALA A 289 -20.45 9.66 -2.12
C ALA A 289 -21.36 8.47 -2.41
N VAL A 290 -22.62 8.55 -1.97
CA VAL A 290 -23.64 7.54 -2.22
C VAL A 290 -24.52 7.97 -3.38
N THR A 291 -24.64 7.09 -4.38
CA THR A 291 -25.52 7.24 -5.54
C THR A 291 -26.64 6.20 -5.48
N LYS A 292 -27.89 6.62 -5.54
CA LYS A 292 -29.04 5.72 -5.69
C LYS A 292 -29.10 5.26 -7.16
N ILE A 293 -28.99 3.96 -7.41
CA ILE A 293 -28.97 3.39 -8.78
C ILE A 293 -30.27 2.67 -9.15
N ALA A 294 -31.06 2.26 -8.16
CA ALA A 294 -32.43 1.77 -8.30
C ALA A 294 -33.17 1.98 -6.97
N ASP A 295 -34.46 1.59 -6.89
CA ASP A 295 -35.20 1.71 -5.63
C ASP A 295 -34.55 0.89 -4.53
N ASP A 296 -34.17 1.58 -3.44
CA ASP A 296 -33.46 1.02 -2.27
C ASP A 296 -32.14 0.28 -2.61
N VAL A 297 -31.55 0.55 -3.79
CA VAL A 297 -30.25 0.05 -4.27
C VAL A 297 -29.29 1.19 -4.48
N TYR A 298 -28.09 1.10 -3.91
CA TYR A 298 -27.13 2.17 -3.84
C TYR A 298 -25.70 1.71 -4.16
N ILE A 299 -24.90 2.59 -4.76
CA ILE A 299 -23.45 2.47 -4.85
C ILE A 299 -22.82 3.56 -3.99
N LEU A 300 -21.92 3.19 -3.11
CA LEU A 300 -20.99 4.09 -2.45
C LEU A 300 -19.72 4.10 -3.26
N GLU A 301 -19.42 5.23 -3.87
CA GLU A 301 -18.26 5.43 -4.75
C GLU A 301 -17.19 6.27 -4.06
N GLY A 302 -15.95 6.13 -4.51
CA GLY A 302 -14.87 7.03 -4.13
C GLY A 302 -14.11 6.65 -2.86
N LEU A 303 -14.31 5.47 -2.31
CA LEU A 303 -13.47 4.93 -1.23
C LEU A 303 -12.02 4.78 -1.71
N ASN A 304 -11.09 4.74 -0.77
CA ASN A 304 -9.67 4.57 -1.04
C ASN A 304 -9.12 5.55 -2.08
N GLY A 305 -9.42 6.85 -1.90
CA GLY A 305 -8.95 7.88 -2.82
C GLY A 305 -9.57 7.82 -4.22
N GLY A 306 -10.78 7.26 -4.35
CA GLY A 306 -11.53 7.22 -5.61
C GLY A 306 -11.43 5.90 -6.37
N THR A 307 -10.80 4.87 -5.79
CA THR A 307 -10.51 3.62 -6.51
C THR A 307 -11.45 2.45 -6.17
N HIS A 308 -12.26 2.56 -5.09
CA HIS A 308 -13.12 1.46 -4.63
C HIS A 308 -14.56 1.89 -4.45
N ASN A 309 -15.46 1.00 -4.81
CA ASN A 309 -16.91 1.15 -4.68
C ASN A 309 -17.51 -0.02 -3.88
N VAL A 310 -18.64 0.25 -3.22
CA VAL A 310 -19.40 -0.71 -2.42
C VAL A 310 -20.86 -0.66 -2.85
N LEU A 311 -21.47 -1.80 -3.16
CA LEU A 311 -22.91 -1.93 -3.38
C LEU A 311 -23.61 -2.16 -2.05
N PHE A 312 -24.79 -1.53 -1.84
CA PHE A 312 -25.68 -1.93 -0.76
C PHE A 312 -27.15 -1.85 -1.16
N VAL A 313 -27.92 -2.79 -0.60
CA VAL A 313 -29.36 -2.92 -0.84
C VAL A 313 -30.10 -2.84 0.48
N ALA A 314 -31.10 -1.98 0.56
CA ALA A 314 -31.90 -1.80 1.77
C ALA A 314 -33.19 -2.61 1.70
N PHE A 315 -33.16 -3.81 2.24
CA PHE A 315 -34.35 -4.66 2.45
C PHE A 315 -35.31 -4.06 3.48
N ASN A 316 -36.48 -4.66 3.68
CA ASN A 316 -37.50 -4.12 4.58
C ASN A 316 -36.98 -3.93 6.01
N ASP A 317 -36.21 -4.88 6.54
CA ASP A 317 -35.76 -4.93 7.94
C ASP A 317 -34.23 -4.81 8.12
N HIS A 318 -33.44 -4.85 7.04
CA HIS A 318 -32.00 -4.83 7.12
C HIS A 318 -31.34 -4.25 5.86
N VAL A 319 -30.00 -4.09 5.93
CA VAL A 319 -29.16 -3.76 4.79
C VAL A 319 -28.23 -4.95 4.48
N LEU A 320 -28.12 -5.28 3.19
CA LEU A 320 -27.09 -6.15 2.62
C LEU A 320 -26.03 -5.27 1.98
N VAL A 321 -24.78 -5.52 2.31
CA VAL A 321 -23.60 -4.80 1.75
C VAL A 321 -22.75 -5.78 0.97
N VAL A 322 -22.14 -5.31 -0.12
CA VAL A 322 -21.21 -6.09 -0.95
C VAL A 322 -19.88 -5.39 -0.94
N GLU A 323 -18.86 -6.07 -0.47
CA GLU A 323 -17.47 -5.65 -0.30
C GLU A 323 -17.19 -4.85 0.99
N ALA A 324 -15.99 -5.09 1.51
CA ALA A 324 -15.41 -4.40 2.65
C ALA A 324 -13.97 -3.98 2.32
N PRO A 325 -13.80 -3.00 1.42
CA PRO A 325 -12.48 -2.62 0.94
C PRO A 325 -11.62 -2.04 2.05
N GLU A 326 -10.39 -2.55 2.15
CA GLU A 326 -9.34 -1.97 2.98
C GLU A 326 -7.99 -2.20 2.30
N GLN A 327 -7.02 -1.37 2.60
CA GLN A 327 -5.70 -1.51 2.01
C GLN A 327 -4.71 -2.18 2.97
N ILE A 328 -3.59 -2.65 2.40
CA ILE A 328 -2.45 -3.16 3.16
C ILE A 328 -2.02 -2.15 4.25
N LEU A 329 -2.06 -0.84 3.94
CA LEU A 329 -1.94 0.20 4.95
C LEU A 329 -3.36 0.63 5.34
N TYR A 330 -3.79 0.23 6.53
CA TYR A 330 -5.12 0.53 7.06
C TYR A 330 -5.46 2.02 6.97
N ASN A 331 -6.52 2.34 6.25
CA ASN A 331 -6.92 3.73 5.95
C ASN A 331 -8.38 4.05 6.28
N ASN A 332 -9.06 3.20 7.06
CA ASN A 332 -10.43 3.38 7.54
C ASN A 332 -11.51 3.41 6.43
N ASN A 333 -11.30 2.78 5.29
CA ASN A 333 -12.29 2.74 4.21
C ASN A 333 -13.61 2.12 4.67
N SER A 334 -13.56 0.99 5.36
CA SER A 334 -14.77 0.32 5.84
C SER A 334 -15.47 1.09 6.95
N VAL A 335 -14.76 1.84 7.80
CA VAL A 335 -15.35 2.78 8.77
C VAL A 335 -16.11 3.89 8.05
N GLN A 336 -15.53 4.45 6.99
CA GLN A 336 -16.20 5.46 6.16
C GLN A 336 -17.42 4.89 5.44
N ALA A 337 -17.31 3.66 4.91
CA ALA A 337 -18.44 2.98 4.26
C ALA A 337 -19.60 2.76 5.23
N LEU A 338 -19.35 2.21 6.42
CA LEU A 338 -20.36 2.01 7.47
C LEU A 338 -21.06 3.31 7.84
N ALA A 339 -20.31 4.40 8.03
CA ALA A 339 -20.89 5.70 8.36
C ALA A 339 -21.81 6.22 7.25
N LYS A 340 -21.41 6.11 5.98
CA LYS A 340 -22.21 6.55 4.82
C LYS A 340 -23.47 5.68 4.64
N ILE A 341 -23.37 4.36 4.77
CA ILE A 341 -24.49 3.43 4.68
C ILE A 341 -25.53 3.75 5.75
N LYS A 342 -25.11 3.88 7.02
CA LYS A 342 -26.01 4.20 8.14
C LYS A 342 -26.66 5.57 8.00
N ALA A 343 -25.97 6.56 7.43
CA ALA A 343 -26.55 7.87 7.14
C ALA A 343 -27.57 7.82 6.01
N THR A 344 -27.39 6.95 5.02
CA THR A 344 -28.29 6.79 3.87
C THR A 344 -29.54 5.99 4.24
N VAL A 345 -29.40 4.94 5.05
CA VAL A 345 -30.49 4.05 5.47
C VAL A 345 -30.53 3.99 7.00
N PRO A 346 -31.03 5.05 7.66
CA PRO A 346 -31.05 5.09 9.12
C PRO A 346 -32.01 4.06 9.71
N GLY A 347 -31.62 3.51 10.86
CA GLY A 347 -32.49 2.61 11.65
C GLY A 347 -32.53 1.16 11.20
N LYS A 348 -31.91 0.80 10.07
CA LYS A 348 -31.81 -0.60 9.65
C LYS A 348 -30.41 -1.17 9.97
N PRO A 349 -30.30 -2.36 10.59
CA PRO A 349 -29.04 -3.00 10.83
C PRO A 349 -28.41 -3.48 9.53
N ILE A 350 -27.07 -3.45 9.44
CA ILE A 350 -26.32 -4.12 8.38
C ILE A 350 -26.23 -5.59 8.76
N LYS A 351 -27.10 -6.41 8.18
CA LYS A 351 -27.25 -7.82 8.57
C LYS A 351 -26.32 -8.74 7.80
N TYR A 352 -26.08 -8.45 6.53
CA TYR A 352 -25.25 -9.27 5.65
C TYR A 352 -24.16 -8.45 4.98
N LEU A 353 -22.97 -9.03 4.92
CA LEU A 353 -21.83 -8.58 4.12
C LEU A 353 -21.47 -9.70 3.14
N VAL A 354 -21.63 -9.47 1.86
CA VAL A 354 -21.14 -10.36 0.82
C VAL A 354 -19.70 -9.96 0.47
N LEU A 355 -18.75 -10.88 0.64
CA LEU A 355 -17.36 -10.70 0.20
C LEU A 355 -17.12 -11.56 -1.03
N THR A 356 -16.71 -10.92 -2.12
CA THR A 356 -16.60 -11.61 -3.41
C THR A 356 -15.47 -12.62 -3.44
N HIS A 357 -14.31 -12.28 -2.88
CA HIS A 357 -13.13 -13.15 -2.79
C HIS A 357 -12.16 -12.69 -1.68
N HIS A 358 -11.10 -13.43 -1.49
CA HIS A 358 -10.19 -13.28 -0.34
C HIS A 358 -9.13 -12.17 -0.46
N HIS A 359 -9.02 -11.48 -1.60
CA HIS A 359 -8.00 -10.44 -1.72
C HIS A 359 -8.19 -9.33 -0.68
N SER A 360 -7.08 -8.82 -0.17
CA SER A 360 -7.09 -7.94 1.01
C SER A 360 -7.81 -6.62 0.76
N ASP A 361 -7.76 -6.09 -0.44
CA ASP A 361 -8.42 -4.85 -0.84
C ASP A 361 -9.94 -5.00 -1.04
N HIS A 362 -10.47 -6.23 -1.01
CA HIS A 362 -11.90 -6.56 -1.03
C HIS A 362 -12.43 -7.03 0.33
N ALA A 363 -11.66 -7.87 0.99
CA ALA A 363 -12.07 -8.50 2.24
C ALA A 363 -11.47 -7.86 3.51
N GLY A 364 -10.45 -7.02 3.37
CA GLY A 364 -9.64 -6.53 4.49
C GLY A 364 -10.39 -5.75 5.56
N GLY A 365 -11.50 -5.11 5.22
CA GLY A 365 -12.32 -4.35 6.17
C GLY A 365 -13.42 -5.14 6.87
N PHE A 366 -13.38 -6.47 6.84
CA PHE A 366 -14.42 -7.31 7.41
C PHE A 366 -14.61 -7.11 8.92
N ARG A 367 -13.55 -6.74 9.65
CA ARG A 367 -13.56 -6.60 11.12
C ARG A 367 -14.55 -5.55 11.59
N GLU A 368 -14.65 -4.43 10.90
CA GLU A 368 -15.55 -3.34 11.19
C GLU A 368 -17.03 -3.78 11.07
N TYR A 369 -17.35 -4.57 10.06
CA TYR A 369 -18.68 -5.12 9.88
C TYR A 369 -19.01 -6.20 10.92
N VAL A 370 -18.07 -7.07 11.25
CA VAL A 370 -18.24 -8.07 12.31
C VAL A 370 -18.47 -7.42 13.67
N ALA A 371 -17.77 -6.31 13.95
CA ALA A 371 -17.99 -5.53 15.17
C ALA A 371 -19.42 -4.96 15.28
N GLU A 372 -20.11 -4.77 14.15
CA GLU A 372 -21.54 -4.39 14.09
C GLU A 372 -22.51 -5.57 14.20
N GLY A 373 -22.01 -6.79 14.29
CA GLY A 373 -22.82 -8.01 14.35
C GLY A 373 -23.26 -8.55 12.98
N THR A 374 -22.61 -8.12 11.89
CA THR A 374 -22.93 -8.53 10.52
C THR A 374 -22.53 -9.98 10.26
N THR A 375 -23.40 -10.75 9.59
CA THR A 375 -23.08 -12.08 9.04
C THR A 375 -22.38 -11.92 7.69
N ILE A 376 -21.21 -12.54 7.55
CA ILE A 376 -20.48 -12.57 6.28
C ILE A 376 -21.00 -13.73 5.42
N VAL A 377 -21.25 -13.46 4.14
CA VAL A 377 -21.60 -14.45 3.12
C VAL A 377 -20.51 -14.48 2.07
N THR A 378 -19.87 -15.62 1.88
CA THR A 378 -18.70 -15.72 1.01
C THR A 378 -18.44 -17.16 0.54
N THR A 379 -17.30 -17.40 -0.10
CA THR A 379 -16.84 -18.72 -0.53
C THR A 379 -16.16 -19.49 0.61
N THR A 380 -15.95 -20.79 0.41
CA THR A 380 -15.25 -21.63 1.38
C THR A 380 -13.80 -21.20 1.58
N GLU A 381 -13.12 -20.82 0.52
CA GLU A 381 -11.74 -20.36 0.56
C GLU A 381 -11.62 -19.02 1.30
N THR A 382 -12.48 -18.07 0.97
CA THR A 382 -12.51 -16.76 1.66
C THR A 382 -12.87 -16.92 3.13
N LYS A 383 -13.78 -17.85 3.51
CA LYS A 383 -14.07 -18.15 4.90
C LYS A 383 -12.81 -18.56 5.66
N SER A 384 -12.04 -19.53 5.14
CA SER A 384 -10.80 -19.99 5.78
C SER A 384 -9.78 -18.86 5.93
N PHE A 385 -9.69 -17.98 4.94
CA PHE A 385 -8.85 -16.78 4.98
C PHE A 385 -9.26 -15.83 6.10
N LEU A 386 -10.55 -15.51 6.21
CA LEU A 386 -11.10 -14.61 7.23
C LEU A 386 -10.95 -15.16 8.65
N GLU A 387 -11.13 -16.47 8.85
CA GLU A 387 -10.91 -17.11 10.15
C GLU A 387 -9.48 -16.94 10.64
N LYS A 388 -8.49 -17.08 9.75
CA LYS A 388 -7.07 -16.82 10.05
C LYS A 388 -6.82 -15.35 10.30
N ALA A 389 -7.35 -14.48 9.44
CA ALA A 389 -7.20 -13.04 9.59
C ALA A 389 -7.82 -12.54 10.91
N ALA A 390 -8.98 -13.08 11.31
CA ALA A 390 -9.65 -12.73 12.57
C ALA A 390 -8.83 -13.10 13.81
N ALA A 391 -8.04 -14.17 13.73
CA ALA A 391 -7.17 -14.62 14.82
C ALA A 391 -5.87 -13.80 14.93
N ALA A 392 -5.52 -12.99 13.94
CA ALA A 392 -4.31 -12.19 13.95
C ALA A 392 -4.40 -11.05 14.98
N GLU A 393 -3.36 -10.92 15.80
CA GLU A 393 -3.26 -9.84 16.79
C GLU A 393 -2.96 -8.50 16.11
N SER A 394 -3.68 -7.46 16.51
CA SER A 394 -3.42 -6.09 16.07
C SER A 394 -3.63 -5.09 17.20
N SER A 395 -2.75 -4.10 17.26
CA SER A 395 -2.85 -2.98 18.18
C SER A 395 -3.78 -1.87 17.66
N LEU A 396 -4.02 -1.83 16.35
CA LEU A 396 -4.75 -0.74 15.67
C LEU A 396 -6.10 -1.18 15.08
N LEU A 397 -6.26 -2.46 14.73
CA LEU A 397 -7.51 -2.97 14.16
C LEU A 397 -8.51 -3.35 15.25
N PRO A 398 -9.83 -3.33 14.97
CA PRO A 398 -10.84 -3.80 15.89
C PRO A 398 -10.55 -5.24 16.36
N LYS A 399 -10.58 -5.44 17.69
CA LYS A 399 -10.44 -6.76 18.28
C LYS A 399 -11.77 -7.51 18.14
N LEU A 400 -11.72 -8.69 17.54
CA LEU A 400 -12.90 -9.56 17.42
C LEU A 400 -12.88 -10.56 18.57
N ALA A 401 -14.02 -10.65 19.30
CA ALA A 401 -14.23 -11.78 20.17
C ALA A 401 -14.52 -13.02 19.29
N SER A 402 -13.94 -14.16 19.61
CA SER A 402 -14.07 -15.40 18.83
C SER A 402 -15.52 -15.86 18.56
N LYS A 403 -16.47 -15.39 19.37
CA LYS A 403 -17.91 -15.66 19.21
C LYS A 403 -18.63 -14.70 18.26
N GLN A 404 -17.97 -13.64 17.74
CA GLN A 404 -18.60 -12.62 16.90
C GLN A 404 -18.52 -12.95 15.40
N LEU A 405 -17.57 -13.79 14.97
CA LEU A 405 -17.39 -14.11 13.57
C LEU A 405 -18.42 -15.13 13.10
N ASN A 406 -19.42 -14.66 12.37
CA ASN A 406 -20.43 -15.50 11.73
C ASN A 406 -20.25 -15.47 10.23
N ILE A 407 -19.91 -16.62 9.62
CA ILE A 407 -19.66 -16.76 8.19
C ILE A 407 -20.50 -17.89 7.61
N GLU A 408 -21.33 -17.55 6.64
CA GLU A 408 -22.09 -18.47 5.81
C GLU A 408 -21.42 -18.64 4.44
N THR A 409 -21.37 -19.85 3.92
CA THR A 409 -20.89 -20.14 2.56
C THR A 409 -22.05 -20.44 1.64
N LEU A 410 -21.83 -20.27 0.32
CA LEU A 410 -22.85 -20.54 -0.67
C LEU A 410 -23.12 -22.05 -0.81
N GLU A 411 -24.39 -22.43 -0.83
CA GLU A 411 -24.82 -23.77 -1.20
C GLU A 411 -24.98 -23.88 -2.73
N ASN A 412 -24.47 -24.93 -3.32
CA ASN A 412 -24.58 -25.18 -4.77
C ASN A 412 -24.16 -23.97 -5.63
N LYS A 413 -23.13 -23.23 -5.19
CA LYS A 413 -22.62 -22.04 -5.88
C LYS A 413 -23.62 -20.88 -5.98
N LYS A 414 -24.71 -20.88 -5.23
CA LYS A 414 -25.72 -19.83 -5.25
C LYS A 414 -26.26 -19.52 -3.85
N ARG A 415 -26.56 -18.25 -3.59
CA ARG A 415 -27.32 -17.76 -2.44
C ARG A 415 -28.34 -16.74 -2.92
N VAL A 416 -29.54 -16.77 -2.35
CA VAL A 416 -30.63 -15.84 -2.67
C VAL A 416 -31.05 -15.10 -1.40
N PHE A 417 -31.21 -13.78 -1.53
CA PHE A 417 -31.81 -12.90 -0.54
C PHE A 417 -33.07 -12.28 -1.17
N GLN A 418 -34.19 -12.34 -0.46
CA GLN A 418 -35.45 -11.88 -1.01
C GLN A 418 -36.38 -11.32 0.07
N ASP A 419 -37.08 -10.27 -0.28
CA ASP A 419 -38.29 -9.80 0.37
C ASP A 419 -39.37 -9.48 -0.68
N ASP A 420 -40.41 -8.72 -0.35
CA ASP A 420 -41.47 -8.34 -1.30
C ASP A 420 -40.97 -7.33 -2.35
N LYS A 421 -39.93 -6.54 -2.05
CA LYS A 421 -39.37 -5.51 -2.94
C LYS A 421 -38.19 -6.03 -3.75
N HIS A 422 -37.27 -6.71 -3.09
CA HIS A 422 -35.95 -7.03 -3.64
C HIS A 422 -35.75 -8.53 -3.82
N LEU A 423 -35.01 -8.85 -4.88
CA LEU A 423 -34.43 -10.16 -5.15
C LEU A 423 -32.95 -9.94 -5.47
N VAL A 424 -32.07 -10.48 -4.64
CA VAL A 424 -30.62 -10.43 -4.81
C VAL A 424 -30.07 -11.85 -4.88
N GLU A 425 -29.39 -12.16 -5.96
CA GLU A 425 -28.80 -13.47 -6.20
C GLU A 425 -27.28 -13.35 -6.21
N VAL A 426 -26.60 -14.17 -5.43
CA VAL A 426 -25.14 -14.26 -5.35
C VAL A 426 -24.70 -15.56 -5.99
N TYR A 427 -23.77 -15.49 -6.94
CA TYR A 427 -23.25 -16.64 -7.68
C TYR A 427 -21.75 -16.78 -7.50
N ASP A 428 -21.25 -17.99 -7.27
CA ASP A 428 -19.84 -18.32 -7.45
C ASP A 428 -19.58 -18.60 -8.95
N VAL A 429 -18.81 -17.70 -9.56
CA VAL A 429 -18.43 -17.78 -10.99
C VAL A 429 -17.02 -18.33 -11.20
N GLY A 430 -16.37 -18.82 -10.14
CA GLY A 430 -15.06 -19.45 -10.23
C GLY A 430 -15.14 -20.90 -10.81
N PRO A 431 -13.99 -21.47 -11.24
CA PRO A 431 -12.67 -20.87 -11.17
C PRO A 431 -12.43 -19.76 -12.19
N ASN A 432 -11.62 -18.79 -11.80
CA ASN A 432 -11.18 -17.68 -12.63
C ASN A 432 -9.66 -17.49 -12.47
N PRO A 433 -8.91 -17.06 -13.49
CA PRO A 433 -7.48 -16.79 -13.36
C PRO A 433 -7.12 -15.81 -12.22
N HIS A 434 -8.06 -14.92 -11.84
CA HIS A 434 -7.88 -13.97 -10.74
C HIS A 434 -8.04 -14.62 -9.36
N ALA A 435 -9.11 -15.40 -9.17
CA ALA A 435 -9.38 -16.12 -7.93
C ALA A 435 -10.08 -17.45 -8.20
N LYS A 436 -9.67 -18.50 -7.49
CA LYS A 436 -10.24 -19.84 -7.64
C LYS A 436 -11.73 -19.88 -7.35
N GLU A 437 -12.15 -19.12 -6.33
CA GLU A 437 -13.55 -18.91 -5.96
C GLU A 437 -13.80 -17.41 -5.95
N ILE A 438 -14.79 -16.94 -6.70
CA ILE A 438 -15.13 -15.52 -6.79
C ILE A 438 -16.63 -15.33 -7.00
N LEU A 439 -17.23 -14.42 -6.22
CA LEU A 439 -18.66 -14.16 -6.27
C LEU A 439 -18.97 -12.96 -7.17
N VAL A 440 -20.17 -13.02 -7.76
CA VAL A 440 -20.84 -11.86 -8.34
C VAL A 440 -22.23 -11.74 -7.72
N VAL A 441 -22.75 -10.52 -7.67
CA VAL A 441 -24.07 -10.23 -7.11
C VAL A 441 -24.98 -9.70 -8.22
N TYR A 442 -26.11 -10.36 -8.43
CA TYR A 442 -27.06 -10.03 -9.49
C TYR A 442 -28.41 -9.62 -8.91
N LEU A 443 -28.96 -8.53 -9.40
CA LEU A 443 -30.28 -8.01 -9.10
C LEU A 443 -31.18 -8.19 -10.34
N PRO A 444 -31.98 -9.28 -10.39
CA PRO A 444 -32.73 -9.65 -11.60
C PRO A 444 -33.75 -8.63 -12.05
N LYS A 445 -34.45 -7.98 -11.08
CA LYS A 445 -35.48 -6.97 -11.38
C LYS A 445 -34.87 -5.72 -12.03
N GLU A 446 -33.71 -5.30 -11.53
CA GLU A 446 -32.97 -4.12 -11.97
C GLU A 446 -32.03 -4.40 -13.13
N LYS A 447 -31.78 -5.69 -13.43
CA LYS A 447 -30.81 -6.16 -14.42
C LYS A 447 -29.40 -5.64 -14.16
N ILE A 448 -29.08 -5.49 -12.88
CA ILE A 448 -27.78 -4.98 -12.40
C ILE A 448 -26.94 -6.18 -11.96
N LEU A 449 -25.69 -6.21 -12.42
CA LEU A 449 -24.64 -7.10 -11.91
C LEU A 449 -23.57 -6.29 -11.21
N PHE A 450 -23.14 -6.75 -10.02
CA PHE A 450 -21.97 -6.22 -9.33
C PHE A 450 -20.89 -7.29 -9.27
N GLN A 451 -19.64 -6.91 -9.58
CA GLN A 451 -18.49 -7.80 -9.63
C GLN A 451 -17.22 -7.11 -9.06
N ALA A 452 -16.19 -7.90 -8.81
CA ALA A 452 -14.87 -7.44 -8.36
C ALA A 452 -13.78 -7.99 -9.29
N ASP A 453 -12.88 -7.12 -9.78
CA ASP A 453 -11.66 -7.45 -10.52
C ASP A 453 -11.80 -8.22 -11.85
N LEU A 454 -13.03 -8.52 -12.23
CA LEU A 454 -13.29 -9.27 -13.45
C LEU A 454 -13.45 -8.37 -14.69
N LEU A 455 -13.86 -7.11 -14.48
CA LEU A 455 -13.96 -6.08 -15.52
C LEU A 455 -13.75 -4.71 -14.87
N ASN A 456 -12.65 -4.04 -15.21
CA ASN A 456 -12.32 -2.71 -14.71
C ASN A 456 -12.49 -1.66 -15.81
N ALA A 457 -13.54 -0.84 -15.69
CA ALA A 457 -13.80 0.26 -16.60
C ALA A 457 -13.16 1.54 -16.06
N ALA A 458 -12.21 2.11 -16.82
CA ALA A 458 -11.56 3.35 -16.41
C ALA A 458 -12.56 4.50 -16.25
N PRO A 459 -12.37 5.40 -15.26
CA PRO A 459 -13.29 6.52 -14.99
C PRO A 459 -13.47 7.48 -16.18
N ASN A 460 -12.48 7.58 -17.04
CA ASN A 460 -12.42 8.49 -18.19
C ASN A 460 -13.02 7.95 -19.49
N GLY A 461 -13.77 6.87 -19.42
CA GLY A 461 -14.57 6.38 -20.54
C GLY A 461 -13.90 5.41 -21.50
N THR A 462 -12.60 5.22 -21.41
CA THR A 462 -11.91 4.20 -22.23
C THR A 462 -12.05 2.82 -21.64
N PHE A 463 -12.16 1.83 -22.53
CA PHE A 463 -12.15 0.43 -22.16
C PHE A 463 -10.76 -0.14 -22.32
N ALA A 464 -10.22 -0.69 -21.24
CA ALA A 464 -9.01 -1.49 -21.28
C ALA A 464 -9.17 -2.72 -22.18
N ILE A 465 -8.05 -3.23 -22.67
CA ILE A 465 -8.01 -4.54 -23.33
C ILE A 465 -8.37 -5.61 -22.30
N ALA A 466 -9.28 -6.53 -22.63
CA ALA A 466 -9.67 -7.60 -21.73
C ALA A 466 -8.45 -8.45 -21.31
N GLN A 467 -8.29 -8.65 -20.02
CA GLN A 467 -7.33 -9.57 -19.43
C GLN A 467 -7.97 -10.97 -19.28
N ASP A 468 -7.19 -11.99 -18.97
CA ASP A 468 -7.68 -13.36 -18.85
C ASP A 468 -8.85 -13.52 -17.86
N PRO A 469 -8.87 -12.84 -16.70
CA PRO A 469 -10.03 -12.86 -15.81
C PRO A 469 -11.32 -12.33 -16.46
N THR A 470 -11.22 -11.30 -17.30
CA THR A 470 -12.36 -10.70 -17.99
C THR A 470 -12.93 -11.63 -19.06
N ILE A 471 -12.07 -12.35 -19.78
CA ILE A 471 -12.50 -13.34 -20.78
C ILE A 471 -13.27 -14.46 -20.09
N SER A 472 -12.70 -15.07 -19.05
CA SER A 472 -13.34 -16.12 -18.25
C SER A 472 -14.68 -15.67 -17.64
N PHE A 473 -14.73 -14.43 -17.15
CA PHE A 473 -15.98 -13.83 -16.62
C PHE A 473 -17.06 -13.73 -17.70
N SER A 474 -16.74 -13.27 -18.90
CA SER A 474 -17.69 -13.16 -20.00
C SER A 474 -18.28 -14.51 -20.40
N GLU A 475 -17.44 -15.55 -20.48
CA GLU A 475 -17.87 -16.92 -20.76
C GLU A 475 -18.83 -17.43 -19.68
N LYS A 476 -18.53 -17.12 -18.42
CA LYS A 476 -19.36 -17.54 -17.29
C LYS A 476 -20.72 -16.85 -17.25
N LEU A 477 -20.77 -15.54 -17.57
CA LEU A 477 -22.03 -14.81 -17.69
C LEU A 477 -22.94 -15.41 -18.79
N GLN A 478 -22.36 -15.81 -19.93
CA GLN A 478 -23.10 -16.48 -21.00
C GLN A 478 -23.67 -17.83 -20.53
N GLN A 479 -22.89 -18.63 -19.79
CA GLN A 479 -23.33 -19.91 -19.23
C GLN A 479 -24.49 -19.76 -18.23
N LEU A 480 -24.46 -18.68 -17.42
CA LEU A 480 -25.51 -18.40 -16.45
C LEU A 480 -26.80 -17.85 -17.09
N GLY A 481 -26.73 -17.33 -18.31
CA GLY A 481 -27.86 -16.78 -19.02
C GLY A 481 -28.52 -15.57 -18.34
N LEU A 482 -27.73 -14.76 -17.60
CA LEU A 482 -28.24 -13.60 -16.88
C LEU A 482 -28.59 -12.45 -17.85
N ASN A 483 -29.75 -11.83 -17.63
CA ASN A 483 -30.18 -10.66 -18.40
C ASN A 483 -29.62 -9.40 -17.75
N VAL A 484 -28.37 -9.05 -18.08
CA VAL A 484 -27.65 -7.90 -17.51
C VAL A 484 -27.75 -6.70 -18.42
N GLU A 485 -28.08 -5.52 -17.87
CA GLU A 485 -28.05 -4.22 -18.58
C GLU A 485 -26.93 -3.32 -18.06
N ARG A 486 -26.53 -3.47 -16.78
CA ARG A 486 -25.47 -2.69 -16.13
C ARG A 486 -24.56 -3.59 -15.33
N ILE A 487 -23.25 -3.36 -15.43
CA ILE A 487 -22.21 -4.05 -14.66
C ILE A 487 -21.51 -3.01 -13.80
N TYR A 488 -21.76 -3.04 -12.51
CA TYR A 488 -21.03 -2.26 -11.52
C TYR A 488 -19.83 -3.04 -11.01
N ALA A 489 -18.83 -2.34 -10.56
CA ALA A 489 -17.56 -2.94 -10.13
C ALA A 489 -17.04 -2.29 -8.85
N VAL A 490 -16.23 -3.04 -8.11
CA VAL A 490 -15.43 -2.46 -7.02
C VAL A 490 -14.49 -1.40 -7.59
N HIS A 491 -13.83 -1.71 -8.71
CA HIS A 491 -12.89 -0.79 -9.35
C HIS A 491 -13.47 -0.16 -10.62
N GLY A 492 -13.37 1.16 -10.69
CA GLY A 492 -13.79 1.91 -11.86
C GLY A 492 -15.28 2.27 -11.90
N ARG A 493 -15.74 2.70 -13.07
CA ARG A 493 -17.13 3.10 -13.32
C ARG A 493 -18.01 1.92 -13.71
N ALA A 494 -19.32 2.13 -13.69
CA ALA A 494 -20.26 1.18 -14.28
C ALA A 494 -20.02 0.98 -15.79
N ALA A 495 -20.20 -0.25 -16.22
CA ALA A 495 -20.06 -0.70 -17.61
C ALA A 495 -21.35 -1.31 -18.14
N THR A 496 -21.38 -1.58 -19.45
CA THR A 496 -22.44 -2.31 -20.13
C THR A 496 -21.92 -3.64 -20.70
N PRO A 497 -22.78 -4.61 -21.01
CA PRO A 497 -22.38 -5.82 -21.73
C PRO A 497 -21.75 -5.55 -23.10
N GLU A 498 -22.13 -4.46 -23.77
CA GLU A 498 -21.50 -4.02 -25.01
C GLU A 498 -20.05 -3.63 -24.81
N GLU A 499 -19.77 -2.88 -23.77
CA GLU A 499 -18.42 -2.48 -23.41
C GLU A 499 -17.54 -3.68 -23.01
N LEU A 500 -18.10 -4.68 -22.32
CA LEU A 500 -17.41 -5.96 -22.07
C LEU A 500 -17.03 -6.66 -23.39
N ARG A 501 -17.94 -6.73 -24.35
CA ARG A 501 -17.63 -7.29 -25.69
C ARG A 501 -16.53 -6.51 -26.40
N THR A 502 -16.62 -5.18 -26.40
CA THR A 502 -15.60 -4.30 -27.00
C THR A 502 -14.21 -4.54 -26.39
N SER A 503 -14.13 -4.71 -25.08
CA SER A 503 -12.87 -5.04 -24.38
C SER A 503 -12.27 -6.36 -24.88
N ILE A 504 -13.10 -7.39 -25.07
CA ILE A 504 -12.68 -8.71 -25.59
C ILE A 504 -12.26 -8.61 -27.07
N GLU A 505 -12.97 -7.84 -27.88
CA GLU A 505 -12.60 -7.61 -29.28
C GLU A 505 -11.25 -6.89 -29.40
N LYS A 506 -10.98 -5.89 -28.56
CA LYS A 506 -9.67 -5.24 -28.44
C LYS A 506 -8.57 -6.26 -28.09
N ARG A 507 -8.83 -7.20 -27.16
CA ARG A 507 -7.89 -8.27 -26.84
C ARG A 507 -7.57 -9.15 -28.05
N ARG A 508 -8.57 -9.56 -28.81
CA ARG A 508 -8.40 -10.38 -30.01
C ARG A 508 -7.61 -9.68 -31.11
N ALA A 509 -7.72 -8.35 -31.21
CA ALA A 509 -7.01 -7.52 -32.17
C ALA A 509 -5.61 -7.11 -31.69
N SER A 510 -5.23 -7.39 -30.44
CA SER A 510 -3.96 -7.01 -29.85
C SER A 510 -2.92 -8.14 -29.93
N ASP A 511 -1.64 -7.76 -29.71
CA ASP A 511 -0.53 -8.71 -29.59
C ASP A 511 -0.40 -9.30 -28.17
N LEU A 512 -1.31 -8.96 -27.26
CA LEU A 512 -1.36 -9.50 -25.92
C LEU A 512 -1.89 -10.94 -25.97
N LYS A 513 -1.01 -11.92 -25.75
CA LYS A 513 -1.32 -13.36 -25.76
C LYS A 513 -1.46 -13.93 -24.36
#